data_73f7a965d6472a0df2569f7d087f64c1
#
_entry.id   73f7a965d6472a0df2569f7d087f64c1
#
_cell.length_a   1.000
_cell.length_b   1.000
_cell.length_c   1.000
_cell.angle_alpha   90.00
_cell.angle_beta   90.00
_cell.angle_gamma   90.00
#
_symmetry.space_group_name_H-M   'P 1'
#
loop_
_entity.id
_entity.type
_entity.pdbx_description
1 polymer ?
#
loop_
_entity_poly.entity_id
_entity_poly.type
_entity_poly.pdbx_seq_one_letter_code
_entity_poly.pdbx_strand_id
1 'polypeptide(L)'
;MKAKERIPITPEFFAEKSEASIYSYNYCNDINDKIYYSTGDDDLKRDMLQHRSTSEANANLAGDIDKEFSIEDKSLIERLHKMLCKHVSIFTNQKTIKINTINPEANTPPWINYMRPNEFNPQHAHSGLFSFVWYLDIPEEIREEWKKVRSNRGRRGCIEFYSSLLPTYKMTFNPKTNDFFLFNSHHNHQVYPYYSDNTRISLAGNIYEAYYEQ
;
A
#
# COMPACT_ATOMS: atom_id res chain seq x y z
N MET A 1 18.54 9.39 31.06
CA MET A 1 17.79 8.71 29.98
C MET A 1 18.67 8.72 28.74
N LYS A 2 19.16 7.56 28.26
CA LYS A 2 19.87 7.48 26.99
C LYS A 2 18.85 7.67 25.88
N ALA A 3 19.07 8.63 25.00
CA ALA A 3 18.29 8.78 23.77
C ALA A 3 18.36 7.45 23.01
N LYS A 4 17.24 6.79 22.78
CA LYS A 4 17.17 5.65 21.86
C LYS A 4 17.55 6.17 20.48
N GLU A 5 18.57 5.54 19.89
CA GLU A 5 19.01 5.85 18.53
C GLU A 5 17.78 5.88 17.61
N ARG A 6 17.64 6.97 16.87
CA ARG A 6 16.69 7.04 15.76
C ARG A 6 17.17 6.06 14.72
N ILE A 7 16.42 5.00 14.47
CA ILE A 7 16.67 4.13 13.33
C ILE A 7 16.51 5.00 12.10
N PRO A 8 17.58 5.28 11.32
CA PRO A 8 17.44 6.02 10.08
C PRO A 8 16.59 5.16 9.17
N ILE A 9 15.47 5.69 8.69
CA ILE A 9 14.66 5.06 7.66
C ILE A 9 15.41 5.27 6.37
N THR A 10 16.35 4.38 6.06
CA THR A 10 17.03 4.32 4.78
C THR A 10 16.39 3.22 3.94
N PRO A 11 16.35 3.35 2.62
CA PRO A 11 15.85 2.31 1.72
C PRO A 11 16.58 0.97 1.87
N GLU A 12 17.83 1.00 2.28
CA GLU A 12 18.62 -0.21 2.56
C GLU A 12 18.02 -1.05 3.70
N PHE A 13 17.32 -0.42 4.65
CA PHE A 13 16.63 -1.13 5.71
C PHE A 13 15.53 -2.08 5.19
N PHE A 14 14.98 -1.78 4.01
CA PHE A 14 13.91 -2.58 3.37
C PHE A 14 14.44 -3.62 2.37
N ALA A 15 15.67 -3.46 1.87
CA ALA A 15 16.21 -4.30 0.81
C ALA A 15 16.50 -5.76 1.25
N GLU A 16 16.66 -6.02 2.53
CA GLU A 16 17.13 -7.31 3.05
C GLU A 16 16.07 -8.17 3.75
N LYS A 17 14.86 -7.66 4.00
CA LYS A 17 13.83 -8.42 4.71
C LYS A 17 12.82 -9.06 3.76
N SER A 18 12.92 -10.38 3.60
CA SER A 18 11.92 -11.23 2.94
C SER A 18 10.76 -11.63 3.87
N GLU A 19 10.81 -11.27 5.15
CA GLU A 19 9.81 -11.62 6.14
C GLU A 19 8.87 -10.46 6.44
N ALA A 20 7.62 -10.80 6.80
CA ALA A 20 6.62 -9.83 7.22
C ALA A 20 7.11 -9.02 8.42
N SER A 21 6.91 -7.71 8.38
CA SER A 21 7.30 -6.79 9.44
C SER A 21 6.16 -5.85 9.80
N ILE A 22 6.04 -5.51 11.08
CA ILE A 22 5.08 -4.51 11.55
C ILE A 22 5.85 -3.30 12.03
N TYR A 23 5.57 -2.16 11.42
CA TYR A 23 6.14 -0.87 11.78
C TYR A 23 5.17 -0.08 12.65
N SER A 24 5.67 0.58 13.66
CA SER A 24 4.91 1.47 14.52
C SER A 24 5.70 2.74 14.81
N TYR A 25 4.99 3.82 15.07
CA TYR A 25 5.62 5.03 15.60
C TYR A 25 6.07 4.77 17.04
N ASN A 26 7.23 5.29 17.42
CA ASN A 26 7.87 5.03 18.73
C ASN A 26 7.03 5.39 19.96
N TYR A 27 5.89 6.06 19.78
CA TYR A 27 5.05 6.61 20.85
C TYR A 27 3.67 5.96 20.92
N CYS A 28 3.34 5.09 19.98
CA CYS A 28 2.00 4.52 19.87
C CYS A 28 2.07 3.01 19.64
N ASN A 29 1.36 2.28 20.52
CA ASN A 29 1.11 0.85 20.34
C ASN A 29 -0.26 0.56 19.72
N ASP A 30 -1.00 1.61 19.33
CA ASP A 30 -2.30 1.46 18.70
C ASP A 30 -2.14 0.80 17.34
N ILE A 31 -2.97 -0.22 17.07
CA ILE A 31 -3.02 -0.89 15.78
C ILE A 31 -3.38 0.09 14.64
N ASN A 32 -4.10 1.16 14.96
CA ASN A 32 -4.48 2.19 14.00
C ASN A 32 -3.29 2.96 13.42
N ASP A 33 -2.16 2.99 14.13
CA ASP A 33 -0.91 3.65 13.69
C ASP A 33 0.17 2.64 13.24
N LYS A 34 -0.19 1.36 13.10
CA LYS A 34 0.73 0.33 12.61
C LYS A 34 0.64 0.16 11.11
N ILE A 35 1.78 -0.13 10.50
CA ILE A 35 1.88 -0.47 9.09
C ILE A 35 2.49 -1.87 9.00
N TYR A 36 1.76 -2.78 8.41
CA TYR A 36 2.25 -4.10 8.08
C TYR A 36 2.91 -4.06 6.70
N TYR A 37 4.11 -4.61 6.60
CA TYR A 37 4.87 -4.77 5.38
C TYR A 37 5.16 -6.25 5.12
N SER A 38 5.04 -6.66 3.88
CA SER A 38 5.38 -8.00 3.41
C SER A 38 5.61 -7.98 1.90
N THR A 39 5.69 -9.15 1.30
CA THR A 39 5.64 -9.34 -0.15
C THR A 39 4.34 -10.04 -0.54
N GLY A 40 3.84 -9.74 -1.74
CA GLY A 40 2.70 -10.44 -2.31
C GLY A 40 3.06 -11.78 -2.93
N ASP A 41 2.07 -12.41 -3.54
CA ASP A 41 2.19 -13.69 -4.25
C ASP A 41 2.64 -13.48 -5.70
N ASP A 42 3.77 -14.06 -6.11
CA ASP A 42 4.38 -13.83 -7.43
C ASP A 42 3.53 -14.39 -8.59
N ASP A 43 2.83 -15.51 -8.39
CA ASP A 43 1.96 -16.08 -9.42
C ASP A 43 0.71 -15.22 -9.61
N LEU A 44 0.09 -14.81 -8.52
CA LEU A 44 -1.04 -13.88 -8.58
C LEU A 44 -0.64 -12.53 -9.17
N LYS A 45 0.55 -12.00 -8.83
CA LYS A 45 1.10 -10.76 -9.40
C LYS A 45 1.19 -10.85 -10.92
N ARG A 46 1.75 -11.95 -11.45
CA ARG A 46 1.88 -12.16 -12.88
C ARG A 46 0.50 -12.14 -13.58
N ASP A 47 -0.49 -12.80 -12.98
CA ASP A 47 -1.83 -12.87 -13.55
C ASP A 47 -2.55 -11.51 -13.46
N MET A 48 -2.36 -10.74 -12.37
CA MET A 48 -2.84 -9.37 -12.22
C MET A 48 -2.25 -8.44 -13.29
N LEU A 49 -0.96 -8.55 -13.60
CA LEU A 49 -0.29 -7.75 -14.64
C LEU A 49 -0.78 -8.09 -16.06
N GLN A 50 -1.28 -9.31 -16.28
CA GLN A 50 -1.86 -9.73 -17.56
C GLN A 50 -3.34 -9.36 -17.69
N HIS A 51 -4.01 -9.09 -16.58
CA HIS A 51 -5.42 -8.72 -16.56
C HIS A 51 -5.65 -7.39 -17.28
N ARG A 52 -6.71 -7.35 -18.11
CA ARG A 52 -7.12 -6.14 -18.82
C ARG A 52 -8.56 -5.82 -18.43
N SER A 53 -8.70 -4.89 -17.48
CA SER A 53 -9.99 -4.30 -17.16
C SER A 53 -10.25 -3.08 -18.04
N THR A 54 -11.50 -2.86 -18.37
CA THR A 54 -11.99 -1.64 -19.05
C THR A 54 -12.89 -0.81 -18.13
N SER A 55 -13.14 -1.29 -16.91
CA SER A 55 -13.99 -0.63 -15.94
C SER A 55 -13.19 0.42 -15.18
N GLU A 56 -13.36 1.69 -15.54
CA GLU A 56 -12.66 2.81 -14.91
C GLU A 56 -13.10 2.99 -13.46
N ALA A 57 -12.13 3.22 -12.57
CA ALA A 57 -12.33 3.42 -11.13
C ALA A 57 -12.15 4.88 -10.69
N ASN A 58 -11.59 5.74 -11.51
CA ASN A 58 -11.13 7.10 -11.20
C ASN A 58 -12.15 7.98 -10.47
N ALA A 59 -13.42 7.89 -10.82
CA ALA A 59 -14.47 8.79 -10.31
C ALA A 59 -14.64 8.76 -8.77
N ASN A 60 -14.15 7.70 -8.12
CA ASN A 60 -14.31 7.47 -6.68
C ASN A 60 -12.99 7.48 -5.90
N LEU A 61 -11.88 7.81 -6.57
CA LEU A 61 -10.54 7.73 -5.99
C LEU A 61 -9.94 9.12 -5.75
N ALA A 62 -9.07 9.21 -4.76
CA ALA A 62 -8.46 10.48 -4.34
C ALA A 62 -7.26 10.90 -5.21
N GLY A 63 -6.75 9.99 -6.04
CA GLY A 63 -5.54 10.19 -6.83
C GLY A 63 -5.72 11.17 -7.98
N ASP A 64 -4.66 11.93 -8.29
CA ASP A 64 -4.48 12.59 -9.58
C ASP A 64 -3.76 11.61 -10.51
N ILE A 65 -4.45 10.52 -10.85
CA ILE A 65 -3.97 9.40 -11.66
C ILE A 65 -4.99 9.16 -12.78
N ASP A 66 -4.53 9.22 -14.02
CA ASP A 66 -5.39 9.15 -15.20
C ASP A 66 -5.94 7.73 -15.46
N LYS A 67 -5.21 6.68 -15.09
CA LYS A 67 -5.55 5.29 -15.41
C LYS A 67 -5.67 4.42 -14.18
N GLU A 68 -6.90 4.28 -13.71
CA GLU A 68 -7.27 3.43 -12.60
C GLU A 68 -8.44 2.51 -13.01
N PHE A 69 -8.27 1.19 -12.87
CA PHE A 69 -9.23 0.21 -13.36
C PHE A 69 -9.64 -0.79 -12.29
N SER A 70 -10.93 -0.99 -12.11
CA SER A 70 -11.50 -1.98 -11.19
C SER A 70 -11.16 -3.40 -11.61
N ILE A 71 -10.93 -4.30 -10.64
CA ILE A 71 -10.78 -5.72 -10.90
C ILE A 71 -12.15 -6.39 -10.77
N GLU A 72 -12.67 -6.91 -11.88
CA GLU A 72 -13.98 -7.58 -11.94
C GLU A 72 -13.86 -9.12 -12.08
N ASP A 73 -12.66 -9.62 -12.38
CA ASP A 73 -12.41 -11.07 -12.49
C ASP A 73 -12.54 -11.76 -11.14
N LYS A 74 -13.58 -12.58 -11.01
CA LYS A 74 -13.91 -13.28 -9.76
C LYS A 74 -12.80 -14.22 -9.30
N SER A 75 -12.11 -14.89 -10.22
CA SER A 75 -11.02 -15.81 -9.89
C SER A 75 -9.82 -15.06 -9.31
N LEU A 76 -9.47 -13.91 -9.89
CA LEU A 76 -8.43 -13.04 -9.36
C LEU A 76 -8.81 -12.49 -7.99
N ILE A 77 -10.05 -12.05 -7.81
CA ILE A 77 -10.56 -11.57 -6.51
C ILE A 77 -10.52 -12.67 -5.46
N GLU A 78 -10.94 -13.89 -5.76
CA GLU A 78 -10.86 -15.01 -4.81
C GLU A 78 -9.43 -15.33 -4.38
N ARG A 79 -8.49 -15.32 -5.31
CA ARG A 79 -7.05 -15.54 -5.02
C ARG A 79 -6.48 -14.38 -4.19
N LEU A 80 -6.86 -13.15 -4.52
CA LEU A 80 -6.52 -11.96 -3.74
C LEU A 80 -7.05 -12.08 -2.31
N HIS A 81 -8.30 -12.49 -2.12
CA HIS A 81 -8.88 -12.70 -0.79
C HIS A 81 -8.11 -13.73 0.04
N LYS A 82 -7.67 -14.84 -0.57
CA LYS A 82 -6.84 -15.85 0.13
C LYS A 82 -5.51 -15.25 0.60
N MET A 83 -4.85 -14.47 -0.24
CA MET A 83 -3.61 -13.76 0.10
C MET A 83 -3.87 -12.75 1.23
N LEU A 84 -4.90 -11.92 1.11
CA LEU A 84 -5.25 -10.90 2.11
C LEU A 84 -5.63 -11.53 3.46
N CYS A 85 -6.39 -12.63 3.51
CA CYS A 85 -6.69 -13.35 4.75
C CYS A 85 -5.42 -13.74 5.51
N LYS A 86 -4.39 -14.23 4.80
CA LYS A 86 -3.09 -14.55 5.40
C LYS A 86 -2.43 -13.30 6.02
N HIS A 87 -2.38 -12.19 5.27
CA HIS A 87 -1.75 -10.96 5.74
C HIS A 87 -2.52 -10.32 6.90
N VAL A 88 -3.85 -10.28 6.83
CA VAL A 88 -4.70 -9.79 7.93
C VAL A 88 -4.52 -10.65 9.18
N SER A 89 -4.43 -11.97 9.04
CA SER A 89 -4.20 -12.87 10.18
C SER A 89 -2.90 -12.55 10.92
N ILE A 90 -1.82 -12.27 10.18
CA ILE A 90 -0.52 -11.90 10.77
C ILE A 90 -0.60 -10.51 11.43
N PHE A 91 -1.23 -9.56 10.75
CA PHE A 91 -1.34 -8.17 11.22
C PHE A 91 -2.16 -8.05 12.50
N THR A 92 -3.29 -8.75 12.56
CA THR A 92 -4.21 -8.72 13.72
C THR A 92 -3.87 -9.74 14.81
N ASN A 93 -2.97 -10.69 14.52
CA ASN A 93 -2.72 -11.86 15.37
C ASN A 93 -3.98 -12.70 15.63
N GLN A 94 -4.90 -12.77 14.63
CA GLN A 94 -6.14 -13.53 14.68
C GLN A 94 -6.34 -14.26 13.36
N LYS A 95 -6.68 -15.54 13.39
CA LYS A 95 -6.88 -16.30 12.16
C LYS A 95 -8.10 -15.80 11.39
N THR A 96 -7.85 -15.10 10.31
CA THR A 96 -8.87 -14.57 9.40
C THR A 96 -9.25 -15.62 8.40
N ILE A 97 -10.54 -15.95 8.32
CA ILE A 97 -11.08 -17.03 7.46
C ILE A 97 -11.77 -16.48 6.21
N LYS A 98 -12.27 -15.27 6.26
CA LYS A 98 -12.96 -14.60 5.15
C LYS A 98 -12.84 -13.09 5.26
N ILE A 99 -12.81 -12.41 4.12
CA ILE A 99 -12.86 -10.94 4.02
C ILE A 99 -13.82 -10.52 2.91
N ASN A 100 -14.25 -9.25 2.96
CA ASN A 100 -14.95 -8.57 1.88
C ASN A 100 -14.20 -7.28 1.50
N THR A 101 -13.91 -7.12 0.21
CA THR A 101 -13.18 -5.97 -0.35
C THR A 101 -14.04 -5.09 -1.25
N ILE A 102 -15.34 -5.37 -1.34
CA ILE A 102 -16.27 -4.55 -2.11
C ILE A 102 -16.89 -3.51 -1.18
N ASN A 103 -16.81 -2.24 -1.57
CA ASN A 103 -17.46 -1.16 -0.83
C ASN A 103 -18.99 -1.39 -0.80
N PRO A 104 -19.63 -1.49 0.36
CA PRO A 104 -21.07 -1.79 0.44
C PRO A 104 -21.96 -0.64 -0.07
N GLU A 105 -21.44 0.61 -0.10
CA GLU A 105 -22.20 1.78 -0.55
C GLU A 105 -21.92 2.09 -2.03
N ALA A 106 -20.66 2.13 -2.42
CA ALA A 106 -20.22 2.52 -3.78
C ALA A 106 -20.06 1.32 -4.72
N ASN A 107 -20.16 0.08 -4.22
CA ASN A 107 -19.90 -1.16 -4.98
C ASN A 107 -18.54 -1.16 -5.70
N THR A 108 -17.54 -0.52 -5.10
CA THR A 108 -16.20 -0.39 -5.68
C THR A 108 -15.33 -1.57 -5.23
N PRO A 109 -14.85 -2.42 -6.16
CA PRO A 109 -13.90 -3.49 -5.87
C PRO A 109 -12.46 -2.94 -5.76
N PRO A 110 -11.46 -3.77 -5.45
CA PRO A 110 -10.04 -3.41 -5.60
C PRO A 110 -9.72 -2.95 -7.03
N TRP A 111 -8.73 -2.07 -7.17
CA TRP A 111 -8.38 -1.45 -8.44
C TRP A 111 -6.87 -1.45 -8.70
N ILE A 112 -6.50 -1.43 -9.98
CA ILE A 112 -5.11 -1.29 -10.44
C ILE A 112 -4.87 0.14 -10.89
N ASN A 113 -3.82 0.76 -10.36
CA ASN A 113 -3.33 2.08 -10.75
C ASN A 113 -2.16 1.92 -11.72
N TYR A 114 -2.24 2.60 -12.86
CA TYR A 114 -1.16 2.77 -13.83
C TYR A 114 -0.62 4.19 -13.71
N MET A 115 0.09 4.47 -12.62
CA MET A 115 0.60 5.81 -12.32
C MET A 115 1.75 6.17 -13.26
N ARG A 116 1.66 7.34 -13.87
CA ARG A 116 2.64 7.93 -14.81
C ARG A 116 3.47 9.03 -14.14
N PRO A 117 4.53 9.56 -14.80
CA PRO A 117 5.29 10.70 -14.30
C PRO A 117 4.39 11.89 -13.94
N ASN A 118 4.72 12.55 -12.83
CA ASN A 118 4.00 13.70 -12.23
C ASN A 118 2.65 13.38 -11.58
N GLU A 119 2.08 12.22 -11.81
CA GLU A 119 0.86 11.79 -11.12
C GLU A 119 1.17 11.48 -9.64
N PHE A 120 0.17 11.62 -8.77
CA PHE A 120 0.34 11.42 -7.33
C PHE A 120 -1.00 11.09 -6.64
N ASN A 121 -0.91 10.59 -5.42
CA ASN A 121 -2.06 10.52 -4.52
C ASN A 121 -1.86 11.57 -3.41
N PRO A 122 -2.73 12.57 -3.27
CA PRO A 122 -2.67 13.53 -2.17
C PRO A 122 -2.88 12.83 -0.83
N GLN A 123 -2.64 13.54 0.27
CA GLN A 123 -2.91 13.01 1.60
C GLN A 123 -4.41 12.71 1.75
N HIS A 124 -4.72 11.46 2.06
CA HIS A 124 -6.09 10.97 2.21
C HIS A 124 -6.15 9.78 3.17
N ALA A 125 -7.35 9.36 3.52
CA ALA A 125 -7.68 8.15 4.24
C ALA A 125 -8.88 7.48 3.54
N HIS A 126 -9.20 6.25 3.93
CA HIS A 126 -10.29 5.47 3.35
C HIS A 126 -11.35 5.10 4.40
N SER A 127 -12.50 4.64 3.91
CA SER A 127 -13.48 3.91 4.70
C SER A 127 -13.12 2.41 4.76
N GLY A 128 -13.69 1.69 5.74
CA GLY A 128 -13.45 0.26 5.93
C GLY A 128 -12.60 -0.05 7.16
N LEU A 129 -12.20 -1.30 7.32
CA LEU A 129 -11.36 -1.77 8.42
C LEU A 129 -9.88 -1.57 8.12
N PHE A 130 -9.44 -2.05 6.97
CA PHE A 130 -8.06 -1.98 6.52
C PHE A 130 -7.99 -1.53 5.07
N SER A 131 -6.89 -0.89 4.71
CA SER A 131 -6.51 -0.61 3.34
C SER A 131 -5.22 -1.35 3.00
N PHE A 132 -5.06 -1.70 1.75
CA PHE A 132 -3.83 -2.31 1.27
C PHE A 132 -3.37 -1.67 -0.04
N VAL A 133 -2.06 -1.71 -0.27
CA VAL A 133 -1.44 -1.45 -1.55
C VAL A 133 -0.38 -2.52 -1.82
N TRP A 134 -0.44 -3.07 -3.02
CA TRP A 134 0.52 -4.05 -3.52
C TRP A 134 1.17 -3.52 -4.81
N TYR A 135 2.47 -3.32 -4.77
CA TYR A 135 3.23 -2.80 -5.90
C TYR A 135 3.54 -3.93 -6.87
N LEU A 136 2.76 -4.04 -7.94
CA LEU A 136 2.88 -5.11 -8.93
C LEU A 136 4.12 -4.95 -9.81
N ASP A 137 4.41 -3.71 -10.21
CA ASP A 137 5.60 -3.37 -10.99
C ASP A 137 6.09 -1.96 -10.69
N ILE A 138 7.37 -1.85 -10.32
CA ILE A 138 8.07 -0.57 -10.13
C ILE A 138 9.39 -0.64 -10.88
N PRO A 139 9.52 0.07 -12.01
CA PRO A 139 10.79 0.25 -12.71
C PRO A 139 11.87 0.81 -11.79
N GLU A 140 13.11 0.31 -11.93
CA GLU A 140 14.22 0.70 -11.06
C GLU A 140 14.54 2.19 -11.16
N GLU A 141 14.33 2.80 -12.33
CA GLU A 141 14.54 4.24 -12.56
C GLU A 141 13.70 5.10 -11.62
N ILE A 142 12.46 4.66 -11.31
CA ILE A 142 11.57 5.34 -10.34
C ILE A 142 12.17 5.24 -8.95
N ARG A 143 12.65 4.05 -8.57
CA ARG A 143 13.25 3.80 -7.25
C ARG A 143 14.54 4.58 -7.03
N GLU A 144 15.32 4.79 -8.08
CA GLU A 144 16.59 5.53 -8.02
C GLU A 144 16.40 7.05 -7.93
N GLU A 145 15.20 7.56 -8.24
CA GLU A 145 14.94 9.00 -8.26
C GLU A 145 15.10 9.67 -6.89
N TRP A 146 14.80 8.97 -5.81
CA TRP A 146 14.96 9.54 -4.48
C TRP A 146 16.44 9.88 -4.17
N LYS A 147 17.39 9.14 -4.74
CA LYS A 147 18.84 9.42 -4.63
C LYS A 147 19.25 10.68 -5.35
N LYS A 148 18.50 11.09 -6.37
CA LYS A 148 18.77 12.28 -7.19
C LYS A 148 18.24 13.58 -6.57
N VAL A 149 17.54 13.50 -5.46
CA VAL A 149 16.97 14.67 -4.79
C VAL A 149 18.06 15.38 -3.97
N ARG A 150 18.25 16.69 -4.23
CA ARG A 150 19.24 17.51 -3.51
C ARG A 150 18.93 17.70 -2.03
N SER A 151 17.69 17.51 -1.61
CA SER A 151 17.23 17.62 -0.24
C SER A 151 17.19 16.26 0.44
N ASN A 152 17.62 16.16 1.69
CA ASN A 152 17.42 15.00 2.53
C ASN A 152 15.94 14.71 2.86
N ARG A 153 15.01 15.53 2.34
CA ARG A 153 13.55 15.35 2.42
C ARG A 153 12.93 14.88 1.11
N GLY A 154 13.74 14.43 0.15
CA GLY A 154 13.23 13.87 -1.10
C GLY A 154 12.33 12.66 -0.85
N ARG A 155 11.21 12.60 -1.59
CA ARG A 155 10.17 11.58 -1.42
C ARG A 155 9.67 11.03 -2.76
N ARG A 156 10.36 11.31 -3.86
CA ARG A 156 9.94 10.91 -5.21
C ARG A 156 9.62 9.43 -5.28
N GLY A 157 8.42 9.11 -5.77
CA GLY A 157 7.93 7.74 -5.88
C GLY A 157 7.60 7.04 -4.55
N CYS A 158 7.83 7.69 -3.41
CA CYS A 158 7.59 7.10 -2.09
C CYS A 158 6.10 7.11 -1.70
N ILE A 159 5.73 6.18 -0.83
CA ILE A 159 4.52 6.26 -0.01
C ILE A 159 4.88 6.75 1.39
N GLU A 160 4.07 7.64 1.95
CA GLU A 160 4.28 8.22 3.27
C GLU A 160 3.01 8.11 4.11
N PHE A 161 3.17 7.65 5.35
CA PHE A 161 2.10 7.50 6.34
C PHE A 161 2.29 8.51 7.47
N TYR A 162 1.18 9.03 8.01
CA TYR A 162 1.16 10.06 9.03
C TYR A 162 0.61 9.52 10.34
N SER A 163 1.29 9.75 11.48
CA SER A 163 0.74 9.37 12.77
C SER A 163 -0.58 10.10 13.05
N SER A 164 -1.58 9.37 13.54
CA SER A 164 -2.87 9.93 13.96
C SER A 164 -2.74 10.86 15.18
N LEU A 165 -1.81 10.55 16.08
CA LEU A 165 -1.58 11.30 17.31
C LEU A 165 -0.69 12.52 17.12
N LEU A 166 0.31 12.40 16.26
CA LEU A 166 1.32 13.43 16.03
C LEU A 166 1.58 13.57 14.52
N PRO A 167 0.80 14.37 13.79
CA PRO A 167 0.88 14.48 12.32
C PRO A 167 2.25 14.92 11.77
N THR A 168 3.14 15.45 12.63
CA THR A 168 4.53 15.74 12.27
C THR A 168 5.42 14.50 12.17
N TYR A 169 4.99 13.38 12.78
CA TYR A 169 5.69 12.10 12.68
C TYR A 169 5.18 11.32 11.48
N LYS A 170 6.12 10.88 10.66
CA LYS A 170 5.86 10.24 9.38
C LYS A 170 6.71 9.01 9.22
N MET A 171 6.18 8.01 8.55
CA MET A 171 6.93 6.86 8.03
C MET A 171 6.90 6.90 6.52
N THR A 172 8.07 6.94 5.89
CA THR A 172 8.22 7.00 4.44
C THR A 172 8.89 5.75 3.93
N PHE A 173 8.31 5.16 2.90
CA PHE A 173 8.82 3.95 2.26
C PHE A 173 9.09 4.22 0.78
N ASN A 174 10.21 3.71 0.27
CA ASN A 174 10.52 3.67 -1.16
C ASN A 174 10.22 2.25 -1.65
N PRO A 175 9.01 1.97 -2.14
CA PRO A 175 8.60 0.62 -2.47
C PRO A 175 9.35 0.06 -3.68
N LYS A 176 9.42 -1.26 -3.77
CA LYS A 176 9.91 -2.03 -4.91
C LYS A 176 8.83 -2.98 -5.42
N THR A 177 9.06 -3.55 -6.59
CA THR A 177 8.18 -4.59 -7.15
C THR A 177 7.97 -5.72 -6.15
N ASN A 178 6.72 -6.11 -5.99
CA ASN A 178 6.18 -7.11 -5.07
C ASN A 178 6.03 -6.64 -3.61
N ASP A 179 6.38 -5.42 -3.24
CA ASP A 179 6.10 -4.90 -1.89
C ASP A 179 4.60 -4.78 -1.65
N PHE A 180 4.17 -5.25 -0.48
CA PHE A 180 2.79 -5.25 -0.01
C PHE A 180 2.69 -4.53 1.33
N PHE A 181 1.76 -3.57 1.43
CA PHE A 181 1.45 -2.84 2.66
C PHE A 181 -0.01 -3.06 3.05
N LEU A 182 -0.25 -3.27 4.35
CA LEU A 182 -1.59 -3.33 4.95
C LEU A 182 -1.60 -2.41 6.17
N PHE A 183 -2.65 -1.61 6.31
CA PHE A 183 -2.77 -0.60 7.36
C PHE A 183 -4.25 -0.33 7.66
N ASN A 184 -4.54 0.33 8.79
CA ASN A 184 -5.89 0.76 9.10
C ASN A 184 -6.40 1.76 8.05
N SER A 185 -7.64 1.61 7.58
CA SER A 185 -8.19 2.47 6.51
C SER A 185 -8.20 3.95 6.86
N HIS A 186 -8.34 4.30 8.14
CA HIS A 186 -8.31 5.69 8.60
C HIS A 186 -6.89 6.27 8.72
N HIS A 187 -5.86 5.46 8.46
CA HIS A 187 -4.48 5.91 8.52
C HIS A 187 -4.18 6.84 7.34
N ASN A 188 -3.97 8.13 7.63
CA ASN A 188 -3.63 9.11 6.61
C ASN A 188 -2.32 8.75 5.92
N HIS A 189 -2.34 8.77 4.59
CA HIS A 189 -1.18 8.50 3.76
C HIS A 189 -1.23 9.28 2.46
N GLN A 190 -0.09 9.35 1.79
CA GLN A 190 0.05 9.96 0.46
C GLN A 190 1.09 9.22 -0.36
N VAL A 191 1.02 9.41 -1.68
CA VAL A 191 2.00 8.88 -2.62
C VAL A 191 2.58 10.03 -3.43
N TYR A 192 3.90 10.18 -3.36
CA TYR A 192 4.61 11.25 -4.04
C TYR A 192 4.78 10.97 -5.54
N PRO A 193 4.75 12.01 -6.38
CA PRO A 193 5.06 11.88 -7.79
C PRO A 193 6.53 11.48 -8.01
N TYR A 194 6.80 10.96 -9.18
CA TYR A 194 8.13 10.74 -9.74
C TYR A 194 8.20 11.35 -11.15
N TYR A 195 9.35 11.35 -11.80
CA TYR A 195 9.57 12.11 -13.03
C TYR A 195 10.20 11.31 -14.16
N SER A 196 10.72 10.10 -13.89
CA SER A 196 11.21 9.19 -14.94
C SER A 196 10.07 8.75 -15.85
N ASP A 197 10.38 8.58 -17.14
CA ASP A 197 9.38 8.23 -18.16
C ASP A 197 9.05 6.73 -18.15
N ASN A 198 8.46 6.29 -17.05
CA ASN A 198 8.05 4.91 -16.81
C ASN A 198 6.67 4.90 -16.14
N THR A 199 6.00 3.75 -16.18
CA THR A 199 4.71 3.55 -15.48
C THR A 199 4.93 2.65 -14.27
N ARG A 200 4.47 3.09 -13.09
CA ARG A 200 4.36 2.27 -11.89
C ARG A 200 2.99 1.63 -11.84
N ILE A 201 2.95 0.32 -11.58
CA ILE A 201 1.69 -0.42 -11.47
C ILE A 201 1.50 -0.89 -10.05
N SER A 202 0.37 -0.54 -9.43
CA SER A 202 0.00 -1.01 -8.10
C SER A 202 -1.46 -1.44 -8.06
N LEU A 203 -1.75 -2.45 -7.24
CA LEU A 203 -3.09 -2.87 -6.87
C LEU A 203 -3.41 -2.30 -5.50
N ALA A 204 -4.53 -1.62 -5.38
CA ALA A 204 -5.01 -1.07 -4.12
C ALA A 204 -6.45 -1.49 -3.83
N GLY A 205 -6.85 -1.38 -2.58
CA GLY A 205 -8.22 -1.66 -2.17
C GLY A 205 -8.40 -1.55 -0.66
N ASN A 206 -9.67 -1.69 -0.26
CA ASN A 206 -10.08 -1.63 1.13
C ASN A 206 -10.72 -2.95 1.55
N ILE A 207 -10.57 -3.32 2.82
CA ILE A 207 -11.23 -4.45 3.44
C ILE A 207 -12.32 -3.87 4.34
N TYR A 208 -13.57 -4.17 4.00
CA TYR A 208 -14.74 -3.65 4.72
C TYR A 208 -15.20 -4.59 5.83
N GLU A 209 -14.98 -5.90 5.65
CA GLU A 209 -15.34 -6.91 6.64
C GLU A 209 -14.22 -7.95 6.75
N ALA A 210 -13.96 -8.41 7.96
CA ALA A 210 -13.05 -9.51 8.25
C ALA A 210 -13.71 -10.46 9.26
N TYR A 211 -13.70 -11.75 8.96
CA TYR A 211 -14.28 -12.80 9.80
C TYR A 211 -13.15 -13.67 10.34
N TYR A 212 -13.17 -13.84 11.65
CA TYR A 212 -12.12 -14.55 12.38
C TYR A 212 -12.62 -15.92 12.84
N GLU A 213 -11.70 -16.90 12.96
CA GLU A 213 -11.97 -18.17 13.58
C GLU A 213 -12.25 -17.96 15.09
N GLN A 214 -13.32 -18.58 15.60
CA GLN A 214 -13.69 -18.52 17.03
C GLN A 214 -12.86 -19.49 17.86
#